data_4f9e4f46e7545d089d17b993b2450e28
#
_entry.id   4f9e4f46e7545d089d17b993b2450e28
#
_cell.length_a   1.000
_cell.length_b   1.000
_cell.length_c   1.000
_cell.angle_alpha   90.00
_cell.angle_beta   90.00
_cell.angle_gamma   90.00
#
_symmetry.space_group_name_H-M   'P 1'
#
loop_
_entity.id
_entity.type
_entity.pdbx_description
1 polymer ?
#
loop_
_entity_poly.entity_id
_entity_poly.type
_entity_poly.pdbx_seq_one_letter_code
_entity_poly.pdbx_strand_id
1 'polypeptide(L)'
;MLDKGYIEQILNSKNEVLESIGLKVKSGVYNRNKQKKYDEIVGFCEHLFKVIFNEVGKKRFVFLECSCGKSYLSFVINSILSSFSENLIPYFYGIDKNRNVIEKCVKIKSVLGYSNMEFIEGNTINYTPPRHVDAVLALHACDTATDEAIAKGIEIGAKFIIVVPCCQNQIRPQLKSGHPLTALTDFGLLRYR
;
A
#
# COMPACT_ATOMS: atom_id res chain seq x y z
N MET A 1 11.02 17.76 -6.94
CA MET A 1 10.93 16.62 -6.01
C MET A 1 9.51 16.59 -5.47
N LEU A 2 8.85 15.42 -5.46
CA LEU A 2 7.50 15.27 -4.90
C LEU A 2 7.56 15.26 -3.39
N ASP A 3 7.37 16.42 -2.79
CA ASP A 3 7.19 16.54 -1.35
C ASP A 3 5.74 16.25 -0.95
N LYS A 4 5.51 16.11 0.35
CA LYS A 4 4.19 15.83 0.92
C LYS A 4 3.13 16.84 0.45
N GLY A 5 3.45 18.13 0.46
CA GLY A 5 2.50 19.19 0.11
C GLY A 5 2.02 19.10 -1.34
N TYR A 6 2.93 18.79 -2.25
CA TYR A 6 2.60 18.62 -3.67
C TYR A 6 1.77 17.35 -3.92
N ILE A 7 2.08 16.25 -3.23
CA ILE A 7 1.27 15.03 -3.26
C ILE A 7 -0.15 15.32 -2.79
N GLU A 8 -0.32 16.02 -1.68
CA GLU A 8 -1.63 16.41 -1.14
C GLU A 8 -2.41 17.31 -2.11
N GLN A 9 -1.74 18.23 -2.78
CA GLN A 9 -2.36 19.10 -3.79
C GLN A 9 -2.93 18.28 -4.96
N ILE A 10 -2.16 17.30 -5.47
CA ILE A 10 -2.65 16.40 -6.53
C ILE A 10 -3.85 15.59 -6.04
N LEU A 11 -3.77 15.00 -4.87
CA LEU A 11 -4.84 14.17 -4.33
C LEU A 11 -6.11 14.99 -4.05
N ASN A 12 -5.99 16.24 -3.64
CA ASN A 12 -7.12 17.14 -3.47
C ASN A 12 -7.82 17.48 -4.80
N SER A 13 -7.10 17.49 -5.92
CA SER A 13 -7.68 17.63 -7.26
C SER A 13 -8.35 16.33 -7.75
N LYS A 14 -8.05 15.19 -7.15
CA LYS A 14 -8.54 13.84 -7.50
C LYS A 14 -9.52 13.29 -6.44
N ASN A 15 -10.46 14.12 -6.01
CA ASN A 15 -11.43 13.76 -4.97
C ASN A 15 -12.19 12.46 -5.24
N GLU A 16 -12.53 12.20 -6.52
CA GLU A 16 -13.24 11.00 -6.94
C GLU A 16 -12.51 9.71 -6.53
N VAL A 17 -11.18 9.67 -6.66
CA VAL A 17 -10.37 8.51 -6.25
C VAL A 17 -10.48 8.32 -4.74
N LEU A 18 -10.25 9.38 -3.95
CA LEU A 18 -10.30 9.32 -2.49
C LEU A 18 -11.69 8.92 -1.97
N GLU A 19 -12.76 9.36 -2.63
CA GLU A 19 -14.14 8.97 -2.33
C GLU A 19 -14.40 7.50 -2.68
N SER A 20 -13.99 7.07 -3.87
CA SER A 20 -14.19 5.70 -4.37
C SER A 20 -13.52 4.66 -3.48
N ILE A 21 -12.30 4.96 -3.01
CA ILE A 21 -11.61 4.09 -2.05
C ILE A 21 -12.09 4.26 -0.59
N GLY A 22 -12.95 5.25 -0.32
CA GLY A 22 -13.53 5.50 1.00
C GLY A 22 -12.60 6.19 2.01
N LEU A 23 -11.54 6.85 1.53
CA LEU A 23 -10.65 7.68 2.36
C LEU A 23 -11.24 9.06 2.62
N LYS A 24 -11.99 9.63 1.69
CA LYS A 24 -12.70 10.90 1.86
C LYS A 24 -14.18 10.65 2.15
N VAL A 25 -14.77 11.45 3.02
CA VAL A 25 -16.20 11.39 3.32
C VAL A 25 -16.91 12.47 2.54
N LYS A 26 -17.95 12.10 1.76
CA LYS A 26 -18.76 13.02 0.94
C LYS A 26 -19.39 14.17 1.74
N SER A 27 -19.63 13.98 3.02
CA SER A 27 -20.28 14.95 3.90
C SER A 27 -19.37 15.93 4.63
N GLY A 28 -18.08 15.94 4.34
CA GLY A 28 -17.11 16.80 5.04
C GLY A 28 -16.86 16.43 6.52
N VAL A 29 -17.45 15.33 7.01
CA VAL A 29 -17.26 14.88 8.39
C VAL A 29 -15.86 14.33 8.56
N TYR A 30 -15.08 14.99 9.42
CA TYR A 30 -13.73 14.54 9.76
C TYR A 30 -13.78 13.18 10.47
N ASN A 31 -13.02 12.21 9.96
CA ASN A 31 -12.85 10.91 10.60
C ASN A 31 -11.38 10.69 10.90
N ARG A 32 -10.99 10.73 12.17
CA ARG A 32 -9.61 10.61 12.64
C ARG A 32 -8.89 9.37 12.10
N ASN A 33 -9.59 8.23 12.02
CA ASN A 33 -8.98 6.99 11.52
C ASN A 33 -8.69 7.05 10.02
N LYS A 34 -9.58 7.69 9.26
CA LYS A 34 -9.37 7.89 7.81
C LYS A 34 -8.26 8.90 7.56
N GLN A 35 -8.21 9.97 8.35
CA GLN A 35 -7.14 10.96 8.25
C GLN A 35 -5.78 10.33 8.54
N LYS A 36 -5.65 9.58 9.64
CA LYS A 36 -4.43 8.85 9.97
C LYS A 36 -3.98 7.96 8.80
N LYS A 37 -4.92 7.18 8.23
CA LYS A 37 -4.61 6.31 7.09
C LYS A 37 -4.19 7.10 5.84
N TYR A 38 -4.83 8.22 5.59
CA TYR A 38 -4.45 9.13 4.50
C TYR A 38 -3.02 9.65 4.69
N ASP A 39 -2.68 10.14 5.89
CA ASP A 39 -1.36 10.66 6.22
C ASP A 39 -0.26 9.59 6.07
N GLU A 40 -0.55 8.36 6.49
CA GLU A 40 0.36 7.21 6.35
C GLU A 40 0.61 6.88 4.86
N ILE A 41 -0.44 6.90 4.03
CA ILE A 41 -0.31 6.66 2.58
C ILE A 41 0.47 7.78 1.91
N VAL A 42 0.20 9.04 2.24
CA VAL A 42 0.93 10.19 1.68
C VAL A 42 2.41 10.12 2.05
N GLY A 43 2.72 9.83 3.32
CA GLY A 43 4.10 9.63 3.76
C GLY A 43 4.80 8.48 3.03
N PHE A 44 4.12 7.36 2.82
CA PHE A 44 4.64 6.25 2.04
C PHE A 44 4.94 6.68 0.59
N CYS A 45 4.00 7.38 -0.05
CA CYS A 45 4.17 7.90 -1.41
C CYS A 45 5.37 8.84 -1.52
N GLU A 46 5.58 9.72 -0.55
CA GLU A 46 6.74 10.62 -0.55
C GLU A 46 8.07 9.86 -0.60
N HIS A 47 8.21 8.80 0.22
CA HIS A 47 9.40 7.96 0.21
C HIS A 47 9.52 7.14 -1.07
N LEU A 48 8.44 6.53 -1.54
CA LEU A 48 8.42 5.77 -2.79
C LEU A 48 8.87 6.64 -3.96
N PHE A 49 8.32 7.85 -4.09
CA PHE A 49 8.63 8.72 -5.24
C PHE A 49 10.06 9.24 -5.22
N LYS A 50 10.65 9.46 -4.05
CA LYS A 50 12.10 9.78 -3.94
C LYS A 50 12.96 8.68 -4.55
N VAL A 51 12.53 7.43 -4.44
CA VAL A 51 13.27 6.27 -4.94
C VAL A 51 13.04 6.08 -6.45
N ILE A 52 11.78 6.03 -6.89
CA ILE A 52 11.46 5.69 -8.29
C ILE A 52 11.80 6.80 -9.27
N PHE A 53 11.71 8.08 -8.89
CA PHE A 53 12.07 9.20 -9.79
C PHE A 53 13.57 9.37 -9.98
N ASN A 54 14.41 8.70 -9.20
CA ASN A 54 15.84 8.61 -9.48
C ASN A 54 16.18 7.62 -10.59
N GLU A 55 15.20 6.85 -11.08
CA GLU A 55 15.35 5.91 -12.19
C GLU A 55 15.25 6.64 -13.54
N VAL A 56 16.37 7.19 -13.97
CA VAL A 56 16.44 7.96 -15.22
C VAL A 56 16.07 7.10 -16.42
N GLY A 57 15.10 7.57 -17.23
CA GLY A 57 14.72 6.95 -18.49
C GLY A 57 13.75 5.77 -18.41
N LYS A 58 13.34 5.34 -17.22
CA LYS A 58 12.37 4.25 -17.07
C LYS A 58 10.94 4.75 -17.29
N LYS A 59 10.27 4.22 -18.32
CA LYS A 59 8.91 4.62 -18.68
C LYS A 59 7.83 3.72 -18.07
N ARG A 60 8.18 2.51 -17.66
CA ARG A 60 7.22 1.54 -17.11
C ARG A 60 7.66 1.10 -15.73
N PHE A 61 6.75 1.13 -14.78
CA PHE A 61 6.95 0.60 -13.44
C PHE A 61 5.87 -0.41 -13.10
N VAL A 62 6.28 -1.59 -12.68
CA VAL A 62 5.38 -2.65 -12.23
C VAL A 62 5.51 -2.79 -10.72
N PHE A 63 4.39 -2.64 -10.04
CA PHE A 63 4.27 -2.72 -8.59
C PHE A 63 3.55 -3.99 -8.17
N LEU A 64 3.99 -4.63 -7.10
CA LEU A 64 3.28 -5.69 -6.40
C LEU A 64 2.96 -5.21 -4.98
N GLU A 65 1.68 -4.97 -4.69
CA GLU A 65 1.20 -4.66 -3.35
C GLU A 65 0.79 -5.96 -2.65
N CYS A 66 1.58 -6.36 -1.65
CA CYS A 66 1.37 -7.57 -0.86
C CYS A 66 0.43 -7.29 0.31
N SER A 67 -0.49 -8.24 0.58
CA SER A 67 -1.55 -8.06 1.59
C SER A 67 -2.28 -6.74 1.43
N CYS A 68 -2.71 -6.48 0.18
CA CYS A 68 -3.16 -5.16 -0.25
C CYS A 68 -4.44 -4.67 0.43
N GLY A 69 -5.23 -5.56 1.04
CA GLY A 69 -6.51 -5.21 1.62
C GLY A 69 -7.40 -4.50 0.60
N LYS A 70 -7.80 -3.27 0.89
CA LYS A 70 -8.57 -2.43 -0.05
C LYS A 70 -7.69 -1.69 -1.07
N SER A 71 -6.40 -1.98 -1.10
CA SER A 71 -5.40 -1.43 -2.03
C SER A 71 -5.40 0.10 -2.12
N TYR A 72 -5.66 0.76 -1.01
CA TYR A 72 -5.63 2.23 -0.96
C TYR A 72 -4.32 2.79 -1.53
N LEU A 73 -3.21 2.12 -1.24
CA LEU A 73 -1.88 2.54 -1.66
C LEU A 73 -1.75 2.53 -3.18
N SER A 74 -2.07 1.41 -3.85
CA SER A 74 -1.97 1.31 -5.31
C SER A 74 -2.92 2.29 -6.03
N PHE A 75 -4.15 2.48 -5.54
CA PHE A 75 -5.07 3.46 -6.12
C PHE A 75 -4.52 4.89 -6.01
N VAL A 76 -3.96 5.26 -4.86
CA VAL A 76 -3.38 6.59 -4.64
C VAL A 76 -2.12 6.77 -5.49
N ILE A 77 -1.20 5.82 -5.51
CA ILE A 77 0.01 5.88 -6.34
C ILE A 77 -0.36 6.04 -7.81
N ASN A 78 -1.32 5.23 -8.31
CA ASN A 78 -1.77 5.32 -9.69
C ASN A 78 -2.34 6.70 -10.02
N SER A 79 -3.16 7.24 -9.15
CA SER A 79 -3.76 8.58 -9.30
C SER A 79 -2.69 9.67 -9.40
N ILE A 80 -1.66 9.59 -8.55
CA ILE A 80 -0.57 10.56 -8.56
C ILE A 80 0.27 10.40 -9.83
N LEU A 81 0.74 9.20 -10.14
CA LEU A 81 1.60 8.95 -11.29
C LEU A 81 0.92 9.31 -12.61
N SER A 82 -0.39 9.06 -12.76
CA SER A 82 -1.18 9.46 -13.93
C SER A 82 -1.30 10.98 -14.10
N SER A 83 -1.01 11.77 -13.07
CA SER A 83 -1.03 13.24 -13.12
C SER A 83 0.31 13.84 -13.49
N PHE A 84 1.40 13.04 -13.41
CA PHE A 84 2.76 13.56 -13.59
C PHE A 84 3.31 13.50 -14.99
N SER A 85 2.96 12.50 -15.75
CA SER A 85 3.62 12.29 -17.03
C SER A 85 2.86 11.29 -17.88
N GLU A 86 2.58 11.68 -19.12
CA GLU A 86 2.14 10.77 -20.18
C GLU A 86 3.20 9.69 -20.49
N ASN A 87 4.42 9.87 -19.98
CA ASN A 87 5.56 8.99 -20.22
C ASN A 87 5.75 7.92 -19.15
N LEU A 88 5.12 8.01 -17.97
CA LEU A 88 5.24 7.02 -16.92
C LEU A 88 3.98 6.15 -16.88
N ILE A 89 4.11 4.88 -17.25
CA ILE A 89 3.02 3.91 -17.29
C ILE A 89 3.17 2.95 -16.11
N PRO A 90 2.48 3.20 -15.00
CA PRO A 90 2.49 2.26 -13.88
C PRO A 90 1.59 1.06 -14.17
N TYR A 91 1.93 -0.10 -13.61
CA TYR A 91 1.10 -1.29 -13.59
C TYR A 91 1.11 -1.90 -12.19
N PHE A 92 -0.03 -2.36 -11.71
CA PHE A 92 -0.17 -2.83 -10.34
C PHE A 92 -0.75 -4.23 -10.27
N TYR A 93 -0.11 -5.07 -9.46
CA TYR A 93 -0.67 -6.30 -8.94
C TYR A 93 -0.97 -6.09 -7.45
N GLY A 94 -2.22 -6.27 -7.03
CA GLY A 94 -2.62 -6.27 -5.63
C GLY A 94 -3.02 -7.68 -5.22
N ILE A 95 -2.37 -8.24 -4.20
CA ILE A 95 -2.69 -9.57 -3.72
C ILE A 95 -3.15 -9.55 -2.27
N ASP A 96 -4.22 -10.25 -1.99
CA ASP A 96 -4.75 -10.47 -0.64
C ASP A 96 -5.47 -11.82 -0.56
N LYS A 97 -5.38 -12.49 0.58
CA LYS A 97 -6.08 -13.77 0.83
C LYS A 97 -7.58 -13.61 1.06
N ASN A 98 -8.05 -12.40 1.28
CA ASN A 98 -9.45 -12.11 1.57
C ASN A 98 -10.20 -11.74 0.28
N ARG A 99 -10.97 -12.69 -0.24
CA ARG A 99 -11.80 -12.54 -1.44
C ARG A 99 -12.69 -11.29 -1.42
N ASN A 100 -13.32 -10.99 -0.28
CA ASN A 100 -14.25 -9.86 -0.18
C ASN A 100 -13.55 -8.50 -0.41
N VAL A 101 -12.28 -8.35 -0.02
CA VAL A 101 -11.55 -7.11 -0.28
C VAL A 101 -11.08 -7.05 -1.73
N ILE A 102 -10.68 -8.16 -2.32
CA ILE A 102 -10.32 -8.25 -3.74
C ILE A 102 -11.51 -7.88 -4.63
N GLU A 103 -12.69 -8.43 -4.38
CA GLU A 103 -13.91 -8.08 -5.12
C GLU A 103 -14.24 -6.57 -5.03
N LYS A 104 -14.00 -5.95 -3.88
CA LYS A 104 -14.15 -4.48 -3.71
C LYS A 104 -13.11 -3.73 -4.55
N CYS A 105 -11.86 -4.17 -4.57
CA CYS A 105 -10.81 -3.55 -5.39
C CYS A 105 -11.15 -3.63 -6.88
N VAL A 106 -11.65 -4.78 -7.36
CA VAL A 106 -12.09 -4.95 -8.74
C VAL A 106 -13.24 -4.00 -9.09
N LYS A 107 -14.22 -3.82 -8.20
CA LYS A 107 -15.33 -2.88 -8.39
C LYS A 107 -14.82 -1.43 -8.46
N ILE A 108 -13.97 -1.02 -7.53
CA ILE A 108 -13.38 0.33 -7.50
C ILE A 108 -12.57 0.59 -8.77
N LYS A 109 -11.72 -0.36 -9.17
CA LYS A 109 -10.96 -0.31 -10.42
C LYS A 109 -11.87 -0.03 -11.62
N SER A 110 -13.00 -0.75 -11.71
CA SER A 110 -13.96 -0.59 -12.80
C SER A 110 -14.63 0.78 -12.79
N VAL A 111 -15.01 1.27 -11.61
CA VAL A 111 -15.60 2.61 -11.44
C VAL A 111 -14.65 3.71 -11.88
N LEU A 112 -13.35 3.57 -11.54
CA LEU A 112 -12.31 4.55 -11.88
C LEU A 112 -11.76 4.38 -13.31
N GLY A 113 -12.18 3.36 -14.05
CA GLY A 113 -11.72 3.09 -15.41
C GLY A 113 -10.25 2.68 -15.51
N TYR A 114 -9.65 2.16 -14.43
CA TYR A 114 -8.24 1.79 -14.41
C TYR A 114 -8.02 0.41 -15.06
N SER A 115 -7.37 0.37 -16.22
CA SER A 115 -7.02 -0.88 -16.95
C SER A 115 -5.67 -1.46 -16.52
N ASN A 116 -4.85 -0.69 -15.83
CA ASN A 116 -3.47 -1.00 -15.45
C ASN A 116 -3.32 -1.58 -14.03
N MET A 117 -4.37 -2.20 -13.52
CA MET A 117 -4.38 -2.85 -12.21
C MET A 117 -4.98 -4.25 -12.30
N GLU A 118 -4.40 -5.20 -11.61
CA GLU A 118 -4.96 -6.54 -11.40
C GLU A 118 -5.01 -6.85 -9.90
N PHE A 119 -6.12 -7.45 -9.46
CA PHE A 119 -6.32 -7.84 -8.07
C PHE A 119 -6.55 -9.33 -7.99
N ILE A 120 -5.75 -10.00 -7.15
CA ILE A 120 -5.63 -11.44 -7.09
C ILE A 120 -5.96 -11.93 -5.67
N GLU A 121 -6.90 -12.87 -5.56
CA GLU A 121 -7.11 -13.62 -4.34
C GLU A 121 -6.01 -14.68 -4.20
N GLY A 122 -5.23 -14.59 -3.11
CA GLY A 122 -4.16 -15.55 -2.87
C GLY A 122 -3.19 -15.16 -1.77
N ASN A 123 -2.23 -16.02 -1.54
CA ASN A 123 -1.11 -15.74 -0.63
C ASN A 123 0.06 -15.13 -1.41
N THR A 124 0.65 -14.10 -0.83
CA THR A 124 1.82 -13.41 -1.38
C THR A 124 2.94 -14.38 -1.77
N ILE A 125 3.28 -15.31 -0.87
CA ILE A 125 4.41 -16.22 -1.07
C ILE A 125 4.22 -17.17 -2.27
N ASN A 126 2.98 -17.56 -2.56
CA ASN A 126 2.66 -18.52 -3.63
C ASN A 126 2.38 -17.83 -4.98
N TYR A 127 2.31 -16.52 -5.02
CA TYR A 127 1.99 -15.79 -6.24
C TYR A 127 3.23 -15.53 -7.08
N THR A 128 3.14 -15.88 -8.37
CA THR A 128 4.18 -15.53 -9.35
C THR A 128 3.61 -14.49 -10.32
N PRO A 129 4.08 -13.24 -10.27
CA PRO A 129 3.60 -12.23 -11.19
C PRO A 129 4.00 -12.56 -12.63
N PRO A 130 3.12 -12.34 -13.63
CA PRO A 130 3.40 -12.66 -15.03
C PRO A 130 4.39 -11.70 -15.69
N ARG A 131 4.71 -10.58 -15.02
CA ARG A 131 5.68 -9.58 -15.47
C ARG A 131 6.75 -9.37 -14.43
N HIS A 132 7.94 -8.92 -14.85
CA HIS A 132 8.95 -8.45 -13.93
C HIS A 132 8.40 -7.31 -13.07
N VAL A 133 8.53 -7.44 -11.75
CA VAL A 133 8.11 -6.44 -10.77
C VAL A 133 9.29 -5.56 -10.39
N ASP A 134 9.10 -4.26 -10.46
CA ASP A 134 10.12 -3.29 -10.10
C ASP A 134 10.14 -2.98 -8.61
N ALA A 135 8.96 -2.89 -8.01
CA ALA A 135 8.83 -2.58 -6.60
C ALA A 135 7.76 -3.45 -5.92
N VAL A 136 8.15 -4.05 -4.80
CA VAL A 136 7.23 -4.72 -3.88
C VAL A 136 6.88 -3.74 -2.78
N LEU A 137 5.57 -3.60 -2.53
CA LEU A 137 5.01 -2.66 -1.58
C LEU A 137 4.19 -3.41 -0.52
N ALA A 138 4.34 -3.04 0.75
CA ALA A 138 3.46 -3.52 1.80
C ALA A 138 3.27 -2.43 2.87
N LEU A 139 2.05 -1.90 2.94
CA LEU A 139 1.65 -0.96 3.96
C LEU A 139 0.55 -1.60 4.82
N HIS A 140 0.78 -1.68 6.13
CA HIS A 140 -0.09 -2.37 7.09
C HIS A 140 -0.17 -3.90 6.90
N ALA A 141 0.80 -4.52 6.28
CA ALA A 141 0.98 -5.95 6.34
C ALA A 141 1.45 -6.34 7.75
N CYS A 142 0.58 -7.00 8.50
CA CYS A 142 0.83 -7.33 9.91
C CYS A 142 1.50 -8.69 10.05
N ASP A 143 2.23 -8.87 11.15
CA ASP A 143 2.85 -10.14 11.51
C ASP A 143 3.78 -10.67 10.40
N THR A 144 3.65 -11.95 10.02
CA THR A 144 4.44 -12.60 8.98
C THR A 144 4.20 -12.06 7.57
N ALA A 145 3.11 -11.31 7.34
CA ALA A 145 2.81 -10.79 6.01
C ALA A 145 3.84 -9.76 5.53
N THR A 146 4.49 -9.02 6.45
CA THR A 146 5.64 -8.16 6.10
C THR A 146 6.84 -9.00 5.67
N ASP A 147 7.14 -10.07 6.40
CA ASP A 147 8.25 -10.97 6.10
C ASP A 147 8.02 -11.69 4.77
N GLU A 148 6.78 -12.13 4.51
CA GLU A 148 6.36 -12.71 3.23
C GLU A 148 6.53 -11.73 2.06
N ALA A 149 6.22 -10.44 2.26
CA ALA A 149 6.43 -9.41 1.23
C ALA A 149 7.91 -9.19 0.92
N ILE A 150 8.78 -9.17 1.95
CA ILE A 150 10.23 -9.06 1.78
C ILE A 150 10.77 -10.29 1.06
N ALA A 151 10.40 -11.50 1.52
CA ALA A 151 10.84 -12.75 0.92
C ALA A 151 10.44 -12.83 -0.56
N LYS A 152 9.18 -12.47 -0.87
CA LYS A 152 8.69 -12.42 -2.25
C LYS A 152 9.46 -11.42 -3.09
N GLY A 153 9.73 -10.24 -2.58
CA GLY A 153 10.50 -9.23 -3.30
C GLY A 153 11.92 -9.70 -3.66
N ILE A 154 12.56 -10.42 -2.75
CA ILE A 154 13.88 -11.03 -2.98
C ILE A 154 13.78 -12.15 -4.02
N GLU A 155 12.80 -13.06 -3.87
CA GLU A 155 12.56 -14.20 -4.76
C GLU A 155 12.37 -13.77 -6.23
N ILE A 156 11.57 -12.73 -6.46
CA ILE A 156 11.27 -12.27 -7.82
C ILE A 156 12.27 -11.24 -8.35
N GLY A 157 13.34 -10.94 -7.59
CA GLY A 157 14.37 -9.98 -7.99
C GLY A 157 13.86 -8.56 -8.14
N ALA A 158 12.90 -8.14 -7.32
CA ALA A 158 12.39 -6.77 -7.35
C ALA A 158 13.51 -5.78 -6.99
N LYS A 159 13.60 -4.69 -7.76
CA LYS A 159 14.63 -3.66 -7.54
C LYS A 159 14.43 -2.93 -6.21
N PHE A 160 13.17 -2.73 -5.82
CA PHE A 160 12.81 -2.04 -4.60
C PHE A 160 11.85 -2.88 -3.76
N ILE A 161 12.06 -2.88 -2.46
CA ILE A 161 11.17 -3.49 -1.47
C ILE A 161 10.90 -2.40 -0.43
N ILE A 162 9.65 -1.92 -0.37
CA ILE A 162 9.25 -0.85 0.54
C ILE A 162 8.10 -1.36 1.39
N VAL A 163 8.39 -1.59 2.66
CA VAL A 163 7.44 -2.16 3.61
C VAL A 163 7.36 -1.32 4.88
N VAL A 164 6.17 -1.19 5.44
CA VAL A 164 5.92 -0.51 6.71
C VAL A 164 5.17 -1.45 7.64
N PRO A 165 5.88 -2.13 8.56
CA PRO A 165 5.23 -2.97 9.56
C PRO A 165 4.45 -2.11 10.55
N CYS A 166 3.21 -2.48 10.86
CA CYS A 166 2.35 -1.68 11.72
C CYS A 166 2.06 -2.30 13.08
N CYS A 167 2.06 -3.62 13.23
CA CYS A 167 1.74 -4.31 14.46
C CYS A 167 2.21 -5.76 14.45
N GLN A 168 2.27 -6.35 15.65
CA GLN A 168 2.61 -7.75 15.91
C GLN A 168 1.44 -8.43 16.63
N ASN A 169 0.37 -8.72 15.89
CA ASN A 169 -0.86 -9.26 16.46
C ASN A 169 -0.69 -10.69 16.97
N GLN A 170 0.23 -11.47 16.41
CA GLN A 170 0.49 -12.85 16.84
C GLN A 170 1.24 -12.92 18.16
N ILE A 171 2.18 -12.01 18.41
CA ILE A 171 3.01 -12.00 19.62
C ILE A 171 2.24 -11.40 20.80
N ARG A 172 1.50 -10.33 20.58
CA ARG A 172 0.80 -9.58 21.62
C ARG A 172 -0.10 -10.42 22.54
N PRO A 173 -0.95 -11.33 22.07
CA PRO A 173 -1.74 -12.19 22.95
C PRO A 173 -0.93 -13.17 23.76
N GLN A 174 0.31 -13.47 23.35
CA GLN A 174 1.22 -14.39 24.05
C GLN A 174 1.95 -13.68 25.20
N LEU A 175 2.07 -12.36 25.17
CA LEU A 175 2.63 -11.54 26.24
C LEU A 175 1.57 -11.28 27.31
N LYS A 176 1.26 -12.31 28.09
CA LYS A 176 0.30 -12.24 29.20
C LYS A 176 0.86 -11.45 30.37
N SER A 177 -0.05 -10.94 31.24
CA SER A 177 0.31 -10.33 32.52
C SER A 177 1.26 -11.24 33.32
N GLY A 178 2.38 -10.68 33.78
CA GLY A 178 3.43 -11.44 34.48
C GLY A 178 4.57 -11.97 33.62
N HIS A 179 4.49 -11.88 32.28
CA HIS A 179 5.62 -12.23 31.44
C HIS A 179 6.74 -11.16 31.55
N PRO A 180 8.04 -11.53 31.62
CA PRO A 180 9.14 -10.55 31.74
C PRO A 180 9.15 -9.46 30.68
N LEU A 181 8.63 -9.76 29.48
CA LEU A 181 8.55 -8.83 28.35
C LEU A 181 7.23 -8.04 28.29
N THR A 182 6.36 -8.13 29.31
CA THR A 182 5.06 -7.41 29.31
C THR A 182 5.25 -5.91 29.18
N ALA A 183 6.32 -5.34 29.75
CA ALA A 183 6.63 -3.91 29.61
C ALA A 183 6.82 -3.46 28.15
N LEU A 184 7.21 -4.36 27.23
CA LEU A 184 7.36 -4.07 25.81
C LEU A 184 6.01 -3.82 25.12
N THR A 185 4.90 -4.31 25.70
CA THR A 185 3.54 -4.09 25.14
C THR A 185 3.10 -2.63 25.22
N ASP A 186 3.78 -1.81 26.02
CA ASP A 186 3.49 -0.39 26.17
C ASP A 186 4.19 0.47 25.11
N PHE A 187 5.08 -0.12 24.32
CA PHE A 187 5.93 0.59 23.36
C PHE A 187 5.86 0.00 21.95
N GLY A 188 6.04 0.89 20.96
CA GLY A 188 6.26 0.54 19.55
C GLY A 188 5.15 -0.31 18.92
N LEU A 189 5.57 -1.28 18.13
CA LEU A 189 4.69 -2.16 17.35
C LEU A 189 3.79 -3.07 18.20
N LEU A 190 4.12 -3.28 19.47
CA LEU A 190 3.35 -4.10 20.40
C LEU A 190 2.24 -3.33 21.11
N ARG A 191 2.32 -1.98 21.14
CA ARG A 191 1.34 -1.13 21.81
C ARG A 191 0.03 -0.96 21.02
N TYR A 192 0.10 -1.02 19.68
CA TYR A 192 -1.03 -0.66 18.82
C TYR A 192 -1.98 -1.84 18.62
N ARG A 193 -3.06 -1.74 19.27
CA ARG A 193 -4.48 -2.15 19.26
C ARG A 193 -4.96 -2.82 20.50
#